data_56fd6a11d0717015f8e3cc7147dc5c1c
#
_entry.id   56fd6a11d0717015f8e3cc7147dc5c1c
#
_cell.length_a   1.000
_cell.length_b   1.000
_cell.length_c   1.000
_cell.angle_alpha   90.00
_cell.angle_beta   90.00
_cell.angle_gamma   90.00
#
_symmetry.space_group_name_H-M   'P 1'
#
loop_
_entity.id
_entity.type
_entity.pdbx_description
1 polymer ?
#
loop_
_entity_poly.entity_id
_entity_poly.type
_entity_poly.pdbx_seq_one_letter_code
_entity_poly.pdbx_strand_id
1 'polypeptide(L)'
;VDRRSIALDQLEEQPSDAADRFFSFDPAAWVSGEQMSCHITRTTAETHQLIRDNLHLTAIYGGVIDSKGPRYCPSIEDKIVRFADKDSHQIFLEPEGRDTPEIYVQGFSTGLPEPIQLQLLRSLPGLEKAVMLRPAYSVDYDYLPATQLKPSLETKRVRGLFSAGQLNG
;
A
#
# COMPACT_ATOMS: atom_id res chain seq x y z
N VAL A 1 5.07 3.54 10.92
CA VAL A 1 5.64 2.94 12.14
C VAL A 1 6.83 3.74 12.62
N ASP A 2 7.17 3.60 13.90
CA ASP A 2 8.34 4.25 14.50
C ASP A 2 9.61 3.45 14.20
N ARG A 3 10.57 4.06 13.50
CA ARG A 3 11.87 3.47 13.14
C ARG A 3 12.62 2.87 14.33
N ARG A 4 12.53 3.54 15.50
CA ARG A 4 13.24 3.14 16.73
C ARG A 4 12.72 1.82 17.31
N SER A 5 11.56 1.35 16.85
CA SER A 5 10.93 0.11 17.28
C SER A 5 11.15 -1.06 16.31
N ILE A 6 11.92 -0.85 15.25
CA ILE A 6 12.20 -1.83 14.20
C ILE A 6 13.63 -2.34 14.35
N ALA A 7 13.84 -3.63 14.22
CA ALA A 7 15.16 -4.26 14.19
C ALA A 7 15.76 -4.22 12.78
N LEU A 8 16.10 -3.02 12.29
CA LEU A 8 16.59 -2.81 10.91
C LEU A 8 17.86 -3.59 10.59
N ASP A 9 18.70 -3.82 11.59
CA ASP A 9 19.95 -4.60 11.49
C ASP A 9 19.72 -6.07 11.16
N GLN A 10 18.50 -6.57 11.30
CA GLN A 10 18.12 -7.94 10.97
C GLN A 10 17.45 -8.05 9.59
N LEU A 11 17.28 -6.94 8.90
CA LEU A 11 16.56 -6.87 7.62
C LEU A 11 17.52 -6.65 6.46
N GLU A 12 17.10 -7.10 5.29
CA GLU A 12 17.80 -6.83 4.03
C GLU A 12 17.74 -5.33 3.73
N GLU A 13 18.90 -4.70 3.58
CA GLU A 13 18.99 -3.33 3.14
C GLU A 13 18.79 -3.24 1.62
N GLN A 14 17.91 -2.35 1.19
CA GLN A 14 17.74 -1.95 -0.19
C GLN A 14 18.38 -0.58 -0.36
N PRO A 15 19.62 -0.53 -0.88
CA PRO A 15 20.29 0.76 -1.07
C PRO A 15 19.60 1.59 -2.15
N SER A 16 19.80 2.89 -2.07
CA SER A 16 19.40 3.80 -3.15
C SER A 16 20.28 3.60 -4.39
N ASP A 17 19.83 4.14 -5.52
CA ASP A 17 20.58 4.12 -6.76
C ASP A 17 21.96 4.75 -6.60
N ALA A 18 22.99 4.12 -7.18
CA ALA A 18 24.39 4.58 -7.09
C ALA A 18 24.68 5.81 -7.96
N ALA A 19 23.72 6.29 -8.75
CA ALA A 19 23.91 7.41 -9.67
C ALA A 19 23.12 8.63 -9.20
N ASP A 20 23.63 9.82 -9.51
CA ASP A 20 22.94 11.09 -9.36
C ASP A 20 21.74 11.16 -10.33
N ARG A 21 20.66 10.49 -9.97
CA ARG A 21 19.40 10.47 -10.71
C ARG A 21 18.37 11.30 -9.98
N PHE A 22 17.81 12.27 -10.69
CA PHE A 22 16.82 13.20 -10.17
C PHE A 22 15.60 13.21 -11.06
N PHE A 23 14.44 13.52 -10.49
CA PHE A 23 13.21 13.69 -11.26
C PHE A 23 13.22 14.93 -12.15
N SER A 24 13.93 15.98 -11.73
CA SER A 24 14.04 17.22 -12.50
C SER A 24 15.18 17.12 -13.52
N PHE A 25 14.93 17.61 -14.74
CA PHE A 25 15.98 17.82 -15.75
C PHE A 25 16.79 19.12 -15.48
N ASP A 26 16.34 19.97 -14.56
CA ASP A 26 17.04 21.19 -14.16
C ASP A 26 18.03 20.88 -13.03
N PRO A 27 19.35 21.01 -13.26
CA PRO A 27 20.35 20.77 -12.24
C PRO A 27 20.21 21.66 -10.99
N ALA A 28 19.65 22.87 -11.13
CA ALA A 28 19.44 23.77 -10.00
C ALA A 28 18.37 23.27 -9.02
N ALA A 29 17.51 22.34 -9.45
CA ALA A 29 16.48 21.70 -8.62
C ALA A 29 16.95 20.38 -7.99
N TRP A 30 18.18 19.95 -8.25
CA TRP A 30 18.69 18.71 -7.67
C TRP A 30 19.00 18.88 -6.20
N VAL A 31 18.46 17.97 -5.40
CA VAL A 31 18.72 17.93 -3.96
C VAL A 31 19.97 17.09 -3.73
N SER A 32 21.06 17.74 -3.34
CA SER A 32 22.29 17.05 -2.95
C SER A 32 22.16 16.47 -1.53
N GLY A 33 22.86 15.38 -1.27
CA GLY A 33 22.97 14.78 0.05
C GLY A 33 23.03 13.26 0.01
N GLU A 34 23.37 12.66 1.14
CA GLU A 34 23.40 11.22 1.30
C GLU A 34 21.99 10.64 1.08
N GLN A 35 21.88 9.63 0.26
CA GLN A 35 20.62 8.94 0.02
C GLN A 35 20.28 8.02 1.18
N MET A 36 18.99 7.84 1.44
CA MET A 36 18.51 6.95 2.49
C MET A 36 18.13 5.61 1.88
N SER A 37 18.61 4.53 2.49
CA SER A 37 18.22 3.18 2.09
C SER A 37 16.85 2.82 2.65
N CYS A 38 16.12 1.99 1.90
CA CYS A 38 14.97 1.26 2.40
C CYS A 38 15.40 -0.09 2.99
N HIS A 39 14.49 -0.76 3.67
CA HIS A 39 14.71 -2.12 4.13
C HIS A 39 13.58 -3.02 3.66
N ILE A 40 13.86 -4.30 3.54
CA ILE A 40 12.91 -5.29 3.05
C ILE A 40 12.58 -6.28 4.16
N THR A 41 11.29 -6.47 4.39
CA THR A 41 10.74 -7.60 5.14
C THR A 41 9.74 -8.35 4.28
N ARG A 42 9.13 -9.40 4.83
CA ARG A 42 8.19 -10.24 4.10
C ARG A 42 7.07 -10.72 5.01
N THR A 43 5.90 -10.96 4.43
CA THR A 43 4.83 -11.64 5.14
C THR A 43 5.23 -13.09 5.45
N THR A 44 4.68 -13.63 6.53
CA THR A 44 4.91 -15.00 7.00
C THR A 44 3.62 -15.82 6.91
N ALA A 45 3.72 -17.12 7.15
CA ALA A 45 2.56 -17.99 7.26
C ALA A 45 1.60 -17.51 8.37
N GLU A 46 2.15 -17.02 9.49
CA GLU A 46 1.37 -16.41 10.58
C GLU A 46 0.62 -15.17 10.11
N THR A 47 1.30 -14.25 9.38
CA THR A 47 0.67 -13.07 8.78
C THR A 47 -0.49 -13.47 7.88
N HIS A 48 -0.27 -14.46 7.01
CA HIS A 48 -1.31 -14.96 6.09
C HIS A 48 -2.49 -15.57 6.83
N GLN A 49 -2.24 -16.32 7.90
CA GLN A 49 -3.30 -16.93 8.71
C GLN A 49 -4.13 -15.87 9.43
N LEU A 50 -3.48 -14.90 10.08
CA LEU A 50 -4.14 -13.79 10.74
C LEU A 50 -5.07 -13.02 9.77
N ILE A 51 -4.63 -12.79 8.54
CA ILE A 51 -5.46 -12.13 7.53
C ILE A 51 -6.65 -12.99 7.14
N ARG A 52 -6.44 -14.29 6.83
CA ARG A 52 -7.54 -15.20 6.44
C ARG A 52 -8.61 -15.30 7.52
N ASP A 53 -8.23 -15.37 8.78
CA ASP A 53 -9.15 -15.48 9.91
C ASP A 53 -10.02 -14.21 10.08
N ASN A 54 -9.52 -13.08 9.61
CA ASN A 54 -10.15 -11.77 9.78
C ASN A 54 -10.70 -11.15 8.48
N LEU A 55 -10.69 -11.85 7.34
CA LEU A 55 -11.17 -11.34 6.05
C LEU A 55 -12.59 -10.78 6.12
N HIS A 56 -13.46 -11.37 6.90
CA HIS A 56 -14.84 -10.94 7.08
C HIS A 56 -15.01 -9.55 7.70
N LEU A 57 -13.93 -8.99 8.28
CA LEU A 57 -13.90 -7.63 8.85
C LEU A 57 -13.50 -6.55 7.82
N THR A 58 -13.11 -6.95 6.62
CA THR A 58 -12.77 -6.00 5.55
C THR A 58 -14.01 -5.59 4.75
N ALA A 59 -14.00 -4.40 4.17
CA ALA A 59 -15.12 -3.89 3.40
C ALA A 59 -15.42 -4.76 2.16
N ILE A 60 -14.38 -5.27 1.49
CA ILE A 60 -14.50 -6.08 0.27
C ILE A 60 -15.02 -7.48 0.59
N TYR A 61 -14.38 -8.18 1.51
CA TYR A 61 -14.73 -9.58 1.84
C TYR A 61 -15.85 -9.69 2.88
N GLY A 62 -16.14 -8.61 3.61
CA GLY A 62 -17.29 -8.49 4.52
C GLY A 62 -18.62 -8.15 3.83
N GLY A 63 -18.60 -8.00 2.48
CA GLY A 63 -19.83 -7.78 1.71
C GLY A 63 -20.35 -6.34 1.71
N VAL A 64 -19.56 -5.37 2.16
CA VAL A 64 -19.94 -3.94 2.15
C VAL A 64 -19.72 -3.33 0.76
N ILE A 65 -18.73 -3.84 -0.01
CA ILE A 65 -18.38 -3.35 -1.33
C ILE A 65 -18.55 -4.47 -2.35
N ASP A 66 -19.39 -4.24 -3.36
CA ASP A 66 -19.70 -5.21 -4.44
C ASP A 66 -19.17 -4.73 -5.81
N SER A 67 -18.25 -3.80 -5.85
CA SER A 67 -17.75 -3.24 -7.10
C SER A 67 -16.27 -3.52 -7.34
N LYS A 68 -15.93 -3.75 -8.62
CA LYS A 68 -14.53 -3.74 -9.07
C LYS A 68 -14.11 -2.29 -9.29
N GLY A 69 -13.10 -1.84 -8.56
CA GLY A 69 -12.54 -0.50 -8.76
C GLY A 69 -11.88 -0.33 -10.13
N PRO A 70 -11.71 0.92 -10.61
CA PRO A 70 -11.11 1.23 -11.92
C PRO A 70 -9.61 0.95 -11.98
N ARG A 71 -8.96 0.80 -10.82
CA ARG A 71 -7.53 0.53 -10.69
C ARG A 71 -7.26 -0.67 -9.80
N TYR A 72 -6.22 -1.39 -10.17
CA TYR A 72 -5.68 -2.45 -9.33
C TYR A 72 -4.72 -1.85 -8.29
N CYS A 73 -5.24 -1.60 -7.10
CA CYS A 73 -4.45 -1.21 -5.93
C CYS A 73 -4.73 -2.20 -4.80
N PRO A 74 -4.13 -3.41 -4.84
CA PRO A 74 -4.48 -4.47 -3.92
C PRO A 74 -3.99 -4.14 -2.53
N SER A 75 -4.88 -4.27 -1.55
CA SER A 75 -4.53 -4.39 -0.14
C SER A 75 -3.76 -5.70 0.10
N ILE A 76 -3.18 -5.84 1.27
CA ILE A 76 -2.45 -7.07 1.61
C ILE A 76 -3.39 -8.28 1.64
N GLU A 77 -4.63 -8.12 2.10
CA GLU A 77 -5.64 -9.17 2.07
C GLU A 77 -5.98 -9.60 0.64
N ASP A 78 -6.08 -8.66 -0.30
CA ASP A 78 -6.27 -8.96 -1.72
C ASP A 78 -5.12 -9.80 -2.29
N LYS A 79 -3.89 -9.45 -1.95
CA LYS A 79 -2.71 -10.21 -2.39
C LYS A 79 -2.74 -11.63 -1.88
N ILE A 80 -3.09 -11.84 -0.62
CA ILE A 80 -3.13 -13.15 0.02
C ILE A 80 -4.26 -14.02 -0.53
N VAL A 81 -5.39 -13.42 -0.91
CA VAL A 81 -6.50 -14.16 -1.52
C VAL A 81 -6.21 -14.49 -2.99
N ARG A 82 -5.75 -13.52 -3.76
CA ARG A 82 -5.54 -13.69 -5.21
C ARG A 82 -4.28 -14.49 -5.56
N PHE A 83 -3.26 -14.41 -4.73
CA PHE A 83 -1.99 -15.11 -4.89
C PHE A 83 -1.76 -16.09 -3.75
N ALA A 84 -2.77 -16.92 -3.50
CA ALA A 84 -2.76 -17.88 -2.39
C ALA A 84 -1.69 -18.98 -2.51
N ASP A 85 -1.13 -19.15 -3.71
CA ASP A 85 0.00 -20.03 -4.03
C ASP A 85 1.36 -19.48 -3.58
N LYS A 86 1.43 -18.20 -3.19
CA LYS A 86 2.66 -17.57 -2.70
C LYS A 86 2.80 -17.71 -1.20
N ASP A 87 3.95 -18.18 -0.75
CA ASP A 87 4.27 -18.34 0.67
C ASP A 87 4.55 -17.01 1.37
N SER A 88 4.93 -15.97 0.61
CA SER A 88 5.23 -14.65 1.17
C SER A 88 5.06 -13.53 0.15
N HIS A 89 4.81 -12.32 0.66
CA HIS A 89 4.81 -11.08 -0.11
C HIS A 89 5.86 -10.14 0.45
N GLN A 90 6.58 -9.48 -0.44
CA GLN A 90 7.60 -8.50 -0.10
C GLN A 90 6.96 -7.21 0.41
N ILE A 91 7.54 -6.65 1.47
CA ILE A 91 7.16 -5.41 2.12
C ILE A 91 8.38 -4.52 2.21
N PHE A 92 8.27 -3.28 1.76
CA PHE A 92 9.33 -2.29 1.90
C PHE A 92 9.09 -1.40 3.11
N LEU A 93 10.16 -1.09 3.80
CA LEU A 93 10.20 -0.15 4.91
C LEU A 93 10.92 1.11 4.42
N GLU A 94 10.14 2.14 4.15
CA GLU A 94 10.60 3.34 3.46
C GLU A 94 10.65 4.52 4.45
N PRO A 95 11.82 5.15 4.67
CA PRO A 95 11.90 6.36 5.48
C PRO A 95 11.04 7.50 4.88
N GLU A 96 10.14 8.07 5.68
CA GLU A 96 9.30 9.20 5.27
C GLU A 96 10.08 10.52 5.18
N GLY A 97 11.26 10.58 5.78
CA GLY A 97 12.13 11.75 5.72
C GLY A 97 13.36 11.60 6.60
N ARG A 98 14.28 12.55 6.48
CA ARG A 98 15.58 12.53 7.20
C ARG A 98 15.43 12.82 8.67
N ASP A 99 14.55 13.74 9.02
CA ASP A 99 14.39 14.30 10.36
C ASP A 99 13.17 13.73 11.10
N THR A 100 12.58 12.68 10.58
CA THR A 100 11.44 11.99 11.20
C THR A 100 11.75 10.51 11.47
N PRO A 101 11.28 9.96 12.59
CA PRO A 101 11.37 8.53 12.84
C PRO A 101 10.29 7.72 12.09
N GLU A 102 9.49 8.34 11.25
CA GLU A 102 8.42 7.65 10.54
C GLU A 102 8.96 6.77 9.40
N ILE A 103 8.53 5.51 9.41
CA ILE A 103 8.76 4.56 8.33
C ILE A 103 7.40 4.21 7.72
N TYR A 104 7.28 4.36 6.42
CA TYR A 104 6.15 3.87 5.65
C TYR A 104 6.31 2.38 5.35
N VAL A 105 5.24 1.62 5.53
CA VAL A 105 5.23 0.16 5.31
C VAL A 105 4.58 -0.11 3.96
N GLN A 106 5.37 0.03 2.90
CA GLN A 106 4.93 -0.09 1.52
C GLN A 106 4.55 -1.54 1.18
N GLY A 107 3.38 -1.68 0.57
CA GLY A 107 2.86 -2.99 0.17
C GLY A 107 2.00 -3.68 1.22
N PHE A 108 1.74 -3.01 2.36
CA PHE A 108 0.99 -3.53 3.51
C PHE A 108 -0.29 -2.73 3.82
N SER A 109 -0.85 -2.05 2.82
CA SER A 109 -2.16 -1.39 2.95
C SER A 109 -3.24 -2.41 3.26
N THR A 110 -4.18 -2.06 4.14
CA THR A 110 -5.24 -2.97 4.61
C THR A 110 -6.47 -2.23 5.07
N GLY A 111 -7.64 -2.83 4.89
CA GLY A 111 -8.91 -2.37 5.43
C GLY A 111 -9.30 -3.04 6.75
N LEU A 112 -8.41 -3.84 7.35
CA LEU A 112 -8.67 -4.49 8.64
C LEU A 112 -8.69 -3.48 9.79
N PRO A 113 -9.41 -3.76 10.89
CA PRO A 113 -9.44 -2.91 12.08
C PRO A 113 -8.05 -2.74 12.72
N GLU A 114 -7.81 -1.56 13.31
CA GLU A 114 -6.52 -1.18 13.92
C GLU A 114 -5.92 -2.23 14.89
N PRO A 115 -6.68 -2.88 15.79
CA PRO A 115 -6.11 -3.90 16.67
C PRO A 115 -5.54 -5.11 15.91
N ILE A 116 -6.15 -5.47 14.77
CA ILE A 116 -5.66 -6.55 13.90
C ILE A 116 -4.43 -6.08 13.13
N GLN A 117 -4.43 -4.83 12.66
CA GLN A 117 -3.27 -4.24 11.97
C GLN A 117 -2.01 -4.29 12.82
N LEU A 118 -2.10 -4.03 14.13
CA LEU A 118 -0.97 -4.10 15.03
C LEU A 118 -0.44 -5.54 15.18
N GLN A 119 -1.32 -6.53 15.24
CA GLN A 119 -0.92 -7.94 15.26
C GLN A 119 -0.23 -8.35 13.94
N LEU A 120 -0.81 -7.95 12.81
CA LEU A 120 -0.24 -8.18 11.48
C LEU A 120 1.14 -7.56 11.34
N LEU A 121 1.28 -6.31 11.76
CA LEU A 121 2.55 -5.60 11.72
C LEU A 121 3.63 -6.35 12.51
N ARG A 122 3.28 -6.85 13.71
CA ARG A 122 4.20 -7.57 14.60
C ARG A 122 4.46 -9.01 14.20
N SER A 123 3.73 -9.56 13.25
CA SER A 123 4.01 -10.86 12.64
C SER A 123 5.06 -10.80 11.52
N LEU A 124 5.51 -9.59 11.14
CA LEU A 124 6.56 -9.41 10.14
C LEU A 124 7.94 -9.49 10.80
N PRO A 125 8.91 -10.20 10.20
CA PRO A 125 10.29 -10.25 10.69
C PRO A 125 10.88 -8.84 10.86
N GLY A 126 11.53 -8.60 12.00
CA GLY A 126 12.11 -7.30 12.36
C GLY A 126 11.13 -6.27 12.90
N LEU A 127 9.82 -6.56 12.90
CA LEU A 127 8.77 -5.67 13.38
C LEU A 127 8.04 -6.20 14.62
N GLU A 128 8.55 -7.21 15.30
CA GLU A 128 7.90 -7.89 16.44
C GLU A 128 7.58 -6.92 17.59
N LYS A 129 8.34 -5.83 17.70
CA LYS A 129 8.16 -4.77 18.72
C LYS A 129 7.67 -3.45 18.11
N ALA A 130 7.20 -3.47 16.86
CA ALA A 130 6.85 -2.26 16.15
C ALA A 130 5.78 -1.44 16.90
N VAL A 131 6.01 -0.12 16.91
CA VAL A 131 5.06 0.89 17.37
C VAL A 131 4.40 1.50 16.15
N MET A 132 3.09 1.29 16.01
CA MET A 132 2.29 1.86 14.95
C MET A 132 2.01 3.34 15.27
N LEU A 133 2.45 4.25 14.41
CA LEU A 133 2.20 5.69 14.55
C LEU A 133 0.87 6.10 13.91
N ARG A 134 0.52 5.45 12.79
CA ARG A 134 -0.75 5.64 12.07
C ARG A 134 -1.24 4.29 11.55
N PRO A 135 -2.54 4.02 11.62
CA PRO A 135 -3.10 2.84 11.00
C PRO A 135 -2.96 2.90 9.47
N ALA A 136 -2.89 1.73 8.85
CA ALA A 136 -3.01 1.60 7.42
C ALA A 136 -4.47 1.79 6.98
N TYR A 137 -4.66 1.99 5.68
CA TYR A 137 -5.96 2.09 5.04
C TYR A 137 -5.97 1.32 3.73
N SER A 138 -7.13 0.92 3.28
CA SER A 138 -7.39 0.49 1.91
C SER A 138 -8.08 1.60 1.13
N VAL A 139 -7.84 1.63 -0.17
CA VAL A 139 -8.47 2.61 -1.06
C VAL A 139 -9.58 1.92 -1.84
N ASP A 140 -10.79 2.40 -1.69
CA ASP A 140 -11.93 2.03 -2.50
C ASP A 140 -12.24 3.15 -3.49
N TYR A 141 -12.60 2.76 -4.71
CA TYR A 141 -12.82 3.71 -5.78
C TYR A 141 -14.25 3.68 -6.27
N ASP A 142 -14.89 4.84 -6.30
CA ASP A 142 -16.07 5.01 -7.12
C ASP A 142 -15.69 4.88 -8.60
N TYR A 143 -16.53 4.17 -9.36
CA TYR A 143 -16.25 3.85 -10.75
C TYR A 143 -17.48 4.02 -11.61
N LEU A 144 -17.33 4.77 -12.68
CA LEU A 144 -18.32 4.90 -13.73
C LEU A 144 -17.91 4.02 -14.93
N PRO A 145 -18.57 2.86 -15.14
CA PRO A 145 -18.20 1.97 -16.23
C PRO A 145 -18.22 2.69 -17.58
N ALA A 146 -17.20 2.48 -18.41
CA ALA A 146 -17.08 3.10 -19.75
C ALA A 146 -18.30 2.81 -20.64
N THR A 147 -19.00 1.70 -20.40
CA THR A 147 -20.27 1.37 -21.08
C THR A 147 -21.39 2.36 -20.82
N GLN A 148 -21.31 3.18 -19.76
CA GLN A 148 -22.26 4.24 -19.45
C GLN A 148 -21.91 5.58 -20.12
N LEU A 149 -20.76 5.65 -20.79
CA LEU A 149 -20.28 6.85 -21.47
C LEU A 149 -20.42 6.74 -23.00
N LYS A 150 -20.57 7.88 -23.66
CA LYS A 150 -20.37 8.04 -25.09
C LYS A 150 -18.87 8.21 -25.40
N PRO A 151 -18.42 8.06 -26.64
CA PRO A 151 -17.02 8.35 -27.01
C PRO A 151 -16.55 9.77 -26.66
N SER A 152 -17.48 10.72 -26.51
CA SER A 152 -17.22 12.08 -26.06
C SER A 152 -17.02 12.22 -24.55
N LEU A 153 -17.10 11.12 -23.79
CA LEU A 153 -17.13 11.07 -22.32
C LEU A 153 -18.41 11.69 -21.71
N GLU A 154 -19.39 12.04 -22.51
CA GLU A 154 -20.72 12.40 -22.02
C GLU A 154 -21.45 11.17 -21.53
N THR A 155 -22.12 11.27 -20.37
CA THR A 155 -22.94 10.16 -19.86
C THR A 155 -24.13 9.89 -20.77
N LYS A 156 -24.47 8.61 -20.95
CA LYS A 156 -25.63 8.21 -21.78
C LYS A 156 -26.96 8.57 -21.14
N ARG A 157 -27.03 8.66 -19.83
CA ARG A 157 -28.25 8.90 -19.06
C ARG A 157 -28.58 10.38 -18.85
N VAL A 158 -27.57 11.22 -18.73
CA VAL A 158 -27.74 12.66 -18.41
C VAL A 158 -27.04 13.48 -19.50
N ARG A 159 -27.82 14.20 -20.28
CA ARG A 159 -27.32 15.07 -21.33
C ARG A 159 -26.53 16.24 -20.74
N GLY A 160 -25.37 16.53 -21.31
CA GLY A 160 -24.49 17.62 -20.88
C GLY A 160 -23.63 17.29 -19.65
N LEU A 161 -23.74 16.10 -19.07
CA LEU A 161 -22.87 15.64 -17.99
C LEU A 161 -21.71 14.84 -18.59
N PHE A 162 -20.49 15.32 -18.38
CA PHE A 162 -19.26 14.70 -18.83
C PHE A 162 -18.48 14.18 -17.61
N SER A 163 -17.80 13.07 -17.79
CA SER A 163 -16.95 12.49 -16.75
C SER A 163 -15.49 12.47 -17.22
N ALA A 164 -14.56 12.72 -16.30
CA ALA A 164 -13.13 12.74 -16.60
C ALA A 164 -12.30 12.20 -15.43
N GLY A 165 -11.09 11.71 -15.75
CA GLY A 165 -10.14 11.23 -14.76
C GLY A 165 -10.41 9.82 -14.29
N GLN A 166 -9.92 9.49 -13.10
CA GLN A 166 -9.92 8.13 -12.53
C GLN A 166 -11.33 7.52 -12.38
N LEU A 167 -12.37 8.34 -12.26
CA LEU A 167 -13.76 7.88 -12.19
C LEU A 167 -14.17 7.06 -13.44
N ASN A 168 -13.52 7.28 -14.57
CA ASN A 168 -13.82 6.61 -15.84
C ASN A 168 -13.03 5.28 -16.04
N GLY A 169 -12.04 5.00 -15.21
CA GLY A 169 -11.12 3.86 -15.36
C GLY A 169 -9.80 4.18 -16.04
#